data_eef1154298a14bf18a414712acc07949
#
_entry.id   eef1154298a14bf18a414712acc07949
#
_cell.length_a   1.000
_cell.length_b   1.000
_cell.length_c   1.000
_cell.angle_alpha   90.00
_cell.angle_beta   90.00
_cell.angle_gamma   90.00
#
_symmetry.space_group_name_H-M   'P 1'
#
loop_
_entity.id
_entity.type
_entity.pdbx_description
1 polymer ?
#
loop_
_entity_poly.entity_id
_entity_poly.type
_entity_poly.pdbx_seq_one_letter_code
_entity_poly.pdbx_strand_id
1 'polypeptide(L)'
;MRVKILGSAAGGGFPQWNCGCANCSSLRAGRFHGKARTQTQVAISHDSRSWFLLGASPDLRVQIEATPELHPRDGLRQSPIAGLVLASADIDHVFGLLLLRELQPLRVYGAASILRILREENTMFCMLNRARQQAVWSEIVPGKQFSLLSAEGTDSDLRCEALTLGTRYPAYVPQERAAALAPSEASLGLILQSKSGRRLAFMPAVPQLDDAVFKQLESTDVLLFDGTFWSDDELTRIQGCGQTAGEMGHMPISSAGGSFKRLARLSRPRKIFLHINNTNPILDESSPEHRAVRDGGWEVAEDGWQFEL
;
A
#
# COMPACT_ATOMS: atom_id res chain seq x y z
N MET A 1 14.12 -11.78 2.98
CA MET A 1 12.98 -11.32 2.15
C MET A 1 13.42 -10.05 1.43
N ARG A 2 13.30 -10.04 0.10
CA ARG A 2 13.52 -8.83 -0.72
C ARG A 2 12.27 -7.99 -0.75
N VAL A 3 12.43 -6.69 -0.66
CA VAL A 3 11.34 -5.70 -0.70
C VAL A 3 11.69 -4.64 -1.74
N LYS A 4 10.73 -4.31 -2.61
CA LYS A 4 10.83 -3.22 -3.58
C LYS A 4 9.65 -2.28 -3.41
N ILE A 5 9.91 -1.00 -3.30
CA ILE A 5 8.90 0.05 -3.34
C ILE A 5 8.77 0.46 -4.81
N LEU A 6 7.67 0.08 -5.44
CA LEU A 6 7.40 0.36 -6.85
C LEU A 6 6.76 1.74 -7.02
N GLY A 7 5.98 2.15 -6.03
CA GLY A 7 5.32 3.45 -5.94
C GLY A 7 5.14 3.88 -4.50
N SER A 8 5.21 5.17 -4.23
CA SER A 8 5.26 5.73 -2.87
C SER A 8 4.27 6.86 -2.59
N ALA A 9 3.53 7.36 -3.60
CA ALA A 9 2.50 8.37 -3.42
C ALA A 9 1.14 7.75 -3.04
N ALA A 10 0.28 8.55 -2.42
CA ALA A 10 -1.14 8.25 -2.24
C ALA A 10 -1.92 8.27 -3.56
N GLY A 11 -3.22 8.03 -3.51
CA GLY A 11 -4.11 8.07 -4.66
C GLY A 11 -3.95 9.33 -5.51
N GLY A 12 -3.82 9.16 -6.84
CA GLY A 12 -3.59 10.24 -7.79
C GLY A 12 -2.11 10.50 -8.14
N GLY A 13 -1.16 9.93 -7.38
CA GLY A 13 0.28 10.06 -7.65
C GLY A 13 0.85 11.47 -7.39
N PHE A 14 2.13 11.65 -7.68
CA PHE A 14 2.82 12.94 -7.57
C PHE A 14 3.71 13.21 -8.79
N PRO A 15 3.46 14.29 -9.59
CA PRO A 15 2.40 15.28 -9.42
C PRO A 15 1.03 14.72 -9.77
N GLN A 16 0.00 15.08 -9.01
CA GLN A 16 -1.37 14.64 -9.32
C GLN A 16 -1.89 15.39 -10.55
N TRP A 17 -2.51 14.67 -11.48
CA TRP A 17 -2.83 15.16 -12.84
C TRP A 17 -3.65 16.45 -12.88
N ASN A 18 -4.58 16.65 -11.96
CA ASN A 18 -5.49 17.80 -11.88
C ASN A 18 -5.11 18.80 -10.77
N CYS A 19 -3.95 18.65 -10.11
CA CYS A 19 -3.56 19.48 -8.98
C CYS A 19 -2.60 20.61 -9.39
N GLY A 20 -2.93 21.84 -8.95
CA GLY A 20 -2.10 23.04 -9.11
C GLY A 20 -1.45 23.52 -7.81
N CYS A 21 -1.38 22.69 -6.76
CA CYS A 21 -0.71 23.08 -5.51
C CYS A 21 0.77 23.40 -5.72
N ALA A 22 1.39 24.04 -4.73
CA ALA A 22 2.80 24.47 -4.80
C ALA A 22 3.74 23.31 -5.18
N ASN A 23 3.60 22.13 -4.57
CA ASN A 23 4.41 20.95 -4.85
C ASN A 23 4.25 20.49 -6.31
N CYS A 24 3.02 20.23 -6.75
CA CYS A 24 2.74 19.77 -8.11
C CYS A 24 3.18 20.75 -9.19
N SER A 25 2.94 22.05 -8.98
CA SER A 25 3.34 23.10 -9.90
C SER A 25 4.86 23.27 -9.98
N SER A 26 5.54 23.21 -8.84
CA SER A 26 7.00 23.30 -8.78
C SER A 26 7.67 22.10 -9.44
N LEU A 27 7.14 20.89 -9.23
CA LEU A 27 7.67 19.68 -9.85
C LEU A 27 7.53 19.72 -11.37
N ARG A 28 6.34 20.08 -11.90
CA ARG A 28 6.14 20.23 -13.35
C ARG A 28 7.03 21.30 -13.98
N ALA A 29 7.40 22.32 -13.21
CA ALA A 29 8.29 23.40 -13.66
C ALA A 29 9.79 23.07 -13.47
N GLY A 30 10.13 21.87 -13.00
CA GLY A 30 11.52 21.45 -12.76
C GLY A 30 12.23 22.21 -11.63
N ARG A 31 11.48 22.79 -10.68
CA ARG A 31 12.01 23.58 -9.55
C ARG A 31 11.79 22.94 -8.18
N PHE A 32 11.23 21.75 -8.14
CA PHE A 32 10.97 21.03 -6.90
C PHE A 32 12.18 20.24 -6.44
N HIS A 33 12.50 20.33 -5.16
CA HIS A 33 13.57 19.53 -4.56
C HIS A 33 13.02 18.17 -4.12
N GLY A 34 12.88 17.26 -5.06
CA GLY A 34 12.32 15.92 -4.89
C GLY A 34 11.97 15.29 -6.23
N LYS A 35 11.31 14.14 -6.19
CA LYS A 35 11.04 13.32 -7.38
C LYS A 35 9.55 13.10 -7.58
N ALA A 36 9.14 12.86 -8.85
CA ALA A 36 7.82 12.32 -9.16
C ALA A 36 7.66 10.93 -8.53
N ARG A 37 6.42 10.58 -8.17
CA ARG A 37 6.09 9.31 -7.52
C ARG A 37 4.80 8.75 -8.09
N THR A 38 4.80 7.46 -8.38
CA THR A 38 3.60 6.70 -8.72
C THR A 38 2.85 6.29 -7.44
N GLN A 39 1.61 5.89 -7.59
CA GLN A 39 0.76 5.50 -6.47
C GLN A 39 1.32 4.25 -5.76
N THR A 40 1.06 4.16 -4.48
CA THR A 40 1.65 3.15 -3.57
C THR A 40 1.55 1.73 -4.11
N GLN A 41 2.70 1.09 -4.20
CA GLN A 41 2.85 -0.30 -4.58
C GLN A 41 4.13 -0.87 -3.98
N VAL A 42 4.04 -2.03 -3.35
CA VAL A 42 5.21 -2.75 -2.81
C VAL A 42 5.24 -4.16 -3.38
N ALA A 43 6.42 -4.62 -3.77
CA ALA A 43 6.65 -6.00 -4.19
C ALA A 43 7.60 -6.70 -3.20
N ILE A 44 7.28 -7.94 -2.84
CA ILE A 44 8.08 -8.76 -1.93
C ILE A 44 8.39 -10.11 -2.58
N SER A 45 9.56 -10.65 -2.26
CA SER A 45 9.98 -11.98 -2.72
C SER A 45 10.90 -12.65 -1.71
N HIS A 46 10.82 -13.97 -1.59
CA HIS A 46 11.80 -14.75 -0.85
C HIS A 46 13.00 -15.14 -1.72
N ASP A 47 12.73 -15.55 -2.96
CA ASP A 47 13.70 -16.20 -3.87
C ASP A 47 14.14 -15.32 -5.05
N SER A 48 13.60 -14.10 -5.16
CA SER A 48 13.79 -13.17 -6.29
C SER A 48 13.26 -13.67 -7.63
N ARG A 49 12.48 -14.76 -7.62
CA ARG A 49 11.84 -15.35 -8.80
C ARG A 49 10.35 -15.16 -8.77
N SER A 50 9.74 -15.46 -7.62
CA SER A 50 8.30 -15.32 -7.39
C SER A 50 8.04 -14.08 -6.55
N TRP A 51 7.29 -13.14 -7.09
CA TRP A 51 6.98 -11.88 -6.44
C TRP A 51 5.52 -11.81 -6.03
N PHE A 52 5.27 -11.26 -4.86
CA PHE A 52 3.94 -10.91 -4.37
C PHE A 52 3.81 -9.39 -4.25
N LEU A 53 2.69 -8.87 -4.69
CA LEU A 53 2.38 -7.44 -4.60
C LEU A 53 1.53 -7.17 -3.36
N LEU A 54 1.81 -6.08 -2.67
CA LEU A 54 0.94 -5.56 -1.60
C LEU A 54 0.08 -4.45 -2.19
N GLY A 55 -1.19 -4.78 -2.47
CA GLY A 55 -2.09 -3.97 -3.28
C GLY A 55 -1.91 -4.14 -4.80
N ALA A 56 -2.69 -3.38 -5.57
CA ALA A 56 -2.63 -3.31 -7.03
C ALA A 56 -2.89 -1.88 -7.51
N SER A 57 -1.84 -1.09 -7.56
CA SER A 57 -1.85 0.33 -7.95
C SER A 57 -2.38 0.54 -9.38
N PRO A 58 -3.13 1.62 -9.65
CA PRO A 58 -3.47 2.04 -11.02
C PRO A 58 -2.24 2.24 -11.92
N ASP A 59 -1.08 2.56 -11.34
CA ASP A 59 0.19 2.76 -12.05
C ASP A 59 0.98 1.45 -12.27
N LEU A 60 0.40 0.30 -11.94
CA LEU A 60 1.09 -1.00 -11.92
C LEU A 60 1.83 -1.31 -13.22
N ARG A 61 1.27 -0.97 -14.39
CA ARG A 61 1.93 -1.19 -15.68
C ARG A 61 3.28 -0.45 -15.75
N VAL A 62 3.28 0.84 -15.42
CA VAL A 62 4.51 1.66 -15.46
C VAL A 62 5.52 1.18 -14.42
N GLN A 63 5.03 0.76 -13.26
CA GLN A 63 5.85 0.22 -12.17
C GLN A 63 6.51 -1.12 -12.56
N ILE A 64 5.78 -1.99 -13.25
CA ILE A 64 6.35 -3.25 -13.78
C ILE A 64 7.43 -2.94 -14.82
N GLU A 65 7.16 -2.05 -15.80
CA GLU A 65 8.13 -1.68 -16.83
C GLU A 65 9.41 -1.05 -16.25
N ALA A 66 9.29 -0.30 -15.15
CA ALA A 66 10.44 0.27 -14.45
C ALA A 66 11.21 -0.73 -13.58
N THR A 67 10.71 -1.97 -13.43
CA THR A 67 11.26 -2.98 -12.51
C THR A 67 11.65 -4.26 -13.24
N PRO A 68 12.92 -4.40 -13.70
CA PRO A 68 13.35 -5.56 -14.50
C PRO A 68 13.09 -6.93 -13.87
N GLU A 69 13.05 -7.01 -12.52
CA GLU A 69 12.77 -8.25 -11.81
C GLU A 69 11.32 -8.73 -11.97
N LEU A 70 10.43 -7.85 -12.41
CA LEU A 70 9.02 -8.17 -12.69
C LEU A 70 8.77 -8.46 -14.19
N HIS A 71 9.81 -8.37 -15.03
CA HIS A 71 9.69 -8.70 -16.46
C HIS A 71 9.64 -10.22 -16.69
N PRO A 72 9.04 -10.66 -17.80
CA PRO A 72 9.10 -12.05 -18.23
C PRO A 72 10.56 -12.53 -18.36
N ARG A 73 10.84 -13.72 -17.85
CA ARG A 73 12.19 -14.32 -17.91
C ARG A 73 12.28 -15.49 -18.87
N ASP A 74 11.19 -16.23 -19.00
CA ASP A 74 11.13 -17.45 -19.75
C ASP A 74 9.93 -17.44 -20.71
N GLY A 75 10.14 -17.79 -21.98
CA GLY A 75 9.08 -17.90 -22.97
C GLY A 75 8.57 -16.55 -23.51
N LEU A 76 7.52 -16.63 -24.33
CA LEU A 76 6.91 -15.46 -24.98
C LEU A 76 5.97 -14.68 -24.07
N ARG A 77 5.33 -15.35 -23.11
CA ARG A 77 4.44 -14.77 -22.12
C ARG A 77 4.60 -15.47 -20.79
N GLN A 78 5.00 -14.74 -19.78
CA GLN A 78 5.22 -15.22 -18.43
C GLN A 78 5.21 -14.03 -17.50
N SER A 79 4.78 -14.23 -16.26
CA SER A 79 4.86 -13.21 -15.21
C SER A 79 5.53 -13.78 -13.98
N PRO A 80 6.53 -13.13 -13.38
CA PRO A 80 7.07 -13.49 -12.09
C PRO A 80 6.14 -13.09 -10.93
N ILE A 81 5.04 -12.38 -11.19
CA ILE A 81 4.05 -12.01 -10.17
C ILE A 81 3.18 -13.23 -9.87
N ALA A 82 3.45 -13.90 -8.76
CA ALA A 82 2.76 -15.10 -8.32
C ALA A 82 1.41 -14.79 -7.64
N GLY A 83 1.28 -13.61 -7.06
CA GLY A 83 0.04 -13.19 -6.40
C GLY A 83 0.13 -11.80 -5.79
N LEU A 84 -0.94 -11.43 -5.11
CA LEU A 84 -1.03 -10.16 -4.41
C LEU A 84 -1.94 -10.24 -3.19
N VAL A 85 -1.71 -9.35 -2.22
CA VAL A 85 -2.50 -9.23 -0.99
C VAL A 85 -3.16 -7.87 -0.95
N LEU A 86 -4.48 -7.85 -0.86
CA LEU A 86 -5.27 -6.62 -0.81
C LEU A 86 -5.46 -6.17 0.64
N ALA A 87 -5.04 -4.94 0.93
CA ALA A 87 -5.21 -4.32 2.23
C ALA A 87 -6.56 -3.60 2.38
N SER A 88 -7.17 -3.18 1.28
CA SER A 88 -8.49 -2.54 1.23
C SER A 88 -9.11 -2.72 -0.17
N ALA A 89 -10.34 -2.21 -0.35
CA ALA A 89 -10.98 -2.13 -1.66
C ALA A 89 -10.82 -0.73 -2.30
N ASP A 90 -9.97 0.14 -1.78
CA ASP A 90 -9.74 1.47 -2.35
C ASP A 90 -9.19 1.37 -3.77
N ILE A 91 -9.60 2.30 -4.63
CA ILE A 91 -9.29 2.27 -6.07
C ILE A 91 -7.78 2.24 -6.32
N ASP A 92 -7.02 3.00 -5.57
CA ASP A 92 -5.55 3.04 -5.65
C ASP A 92 -4.87 1.74 -5.15
N HIS A 93 -5.61 0.87 -4.46
CA HIS A 93 -5.13 -0.43 -3.99
C HIS A 93 -5.63 -1.62 -4.82
N VAL A 94 -6.64 -1.45 -5.68
CA VAL A 94 -7.24 -2.59 -6.40
C VAL A 94 -7.34 -2.43 -7.92
N PHE A 95 -7.31 -1.19 -8.45
CA PHE A 95 -7.59 -0.94 -9.86
C PHE A 95 -6.57 -1.62 -10.80
N GLY A 96 -5.32 -1.71 -10.38
CA GLY A 96 -4.24 -2.38 -11.11
C GLY A 96 -4.48 -3.87 -11.37
N LEU A 97 -5.38 -4.53 -10.61
CA LEU A 97 -5.80 -5.91 -10.90
C LEU A 97 -6.30 -6.08 -12.33
N LEU A 98 -7.00 -5.07 -12.87
CA LEU A 98 -7.52 -5.11 -14.23
C LEU A 98 -6.42 -5.10 -15.31
N LEU A 99 -5.22 -4.61 -14.97
CA LEU A 99 -4.05 -4.63 -15.84
C LEU A 99 -3.44 -6.04 -15.93
N LEU A 100 -3.69 -6.89 -14.93
CA LEU A 100 -3.21 -8.29 -14.88
C LEU A 100 -4.16 -9.28 -15.59
N ARG A 101 -5.11 -8.79 -16.40
CA ARG A 101 -6.09 -9.61 -17.15
C ARG A 101 -5.51 -10.47 -18.28
N GLU A 102 -4.21 -10.43 -18.50
CA GLU A 102 -3.54 -11.05 -19.65
C GLU A 102 -3.34 -12.57 -19.52
N LEU A 103 -4.26 -13.23 -18.82
CA LEU A 103 -4.38 -14.70 -18.72
C LEU A 103 -3.19 -15.40 -18.03
N GLN A 104 -2.37 -14.66 -17.27
CA GLN A 104 -1.33 -15.26 -16.45
C GLN A 104 -1.94 -15.72 -15.10
N PRO A 105 -1.61 -16.92 -14.62
CA PRO A 105 -2.08 -17.38 -13.32
C PRO A 105 -1.56 -16.47 -12.20
N LEU A 106 -2.43 -16.08 -11.30
CA LEU A 106 -2.07 -15.31 -10.11
C LEU A 106 -3.02 -15.64 -8.95
N ARG A 107 -2.55 -15.50 -7.71
CA ARG A 107 -3.38 -15.64 -6.52
C ARG A 107 -3.68 -14.27 -5.93
N VAL A 108 -4.95 -14.03 -5.63
CA VAL A 108 -5.44 -12.79 -5.02
C VAL A 108 -5.92 -13.09 -3.62
N TYR A 109 -5.23 -12.55 -2.61
CA TYR A 109 -5.62 -12.64 -1.21
C TYR A 109 -6.38 -11.38 -0.80
N GLY A 110 -7.49 -11.54 -0.08
CA GLY A 110 -8.26 -10.45 0.48
C GLY A 110 -9.24 -10.95 1.54
N ALA A 111 -9.65 -10.09 2.46
CA ALA A 111 -10.72 -10.42 3.39
C ALA A 111 -12.04 -10.65 2.65
N ALA A 112 -12.96 -11.42 3.23
CA ALA A 112 -14.21 -11.81 2.60
C ALA A 112 -14.98 -10.62 2.02
N SER A 113 -15.09 -9.53 2.78
CA SER A 113 -15.80 -8.32 2.34
C SER A 113 -15.11 -7.63 1.16
N ILE A 114 -13.77 -7.56 1.15
CA ILE A 114 -13.00 -7.00 0.02
C ILE A 114 -13.22 -7.84 -1.23
N LEU A 115 -13.10 -9.17 -1.11
CA LEU A 115 -13.32 -10.09 -2.23
C LEU A 115 -14.75 -10.01 -2.76
N ARG A 116 -15.74 -9.87 -1.88
CA ARG A 116 -17.14 -9.71 -2.27
C ARG A 116 -17.36 -8.43 -3.08
N ILE A 117 -16.82 -7.29 -2.62
CA ILE A 117 -16.90 -6.01 -3.35
C ILE A 117 -16.37 -6.18 -4.78
N LEU A 118 -15.22 -6.84 -4.95
CA LEU A 118 -14.57 -6.96 -6.25
C LEU A 118 -15.25 -8.00 -7.15
N ARG A 119 -15.62 -9.17 -6.62
CA ARG A 119 -16.08 -10.31 -7.42
C ARG A 119 -17.58 -10.32 -7.69
N GLU A 120 -18.36 -9.81 -6.75
CA GLU A 120 -19.84 -9.95 -6.79
C GLU A 120 -20.50 -8.61 -7.09
N GLU A 121 -19.92 -7.49 -6.64
CA GLU A 121 -20.55 -6.20 -6.76
C GLU A 121 -19.94 -5.33 -7.89
N ASN A 122 -18.78 -5.72 -8.43
CA ASN A 122 -18.11 -5.03 -9.54
C ASN A 122 -17.83 -5.97 -10.71
N THR A 123 -18.67 -5.91 -11.72
CA THR A 123 -18.59 -6.78 -12.91
C THR A 123 -17.28 -6.65 -13.70
N MET A 124 -16.55 -5.54 -13.60
CA MET A 124 -15.27 -5.34 -14.29
C MET A 124 -14.23 -6.39 -13.88
N PHE A 125 -14.19 -6.82 -12.61
CA PHE A 125 -13.24 -7.82 -12.14
C PHE A 125 -13.55 -9.25 -12.62
N CYS A 126 -14.72 -9.50 -13.22
CA CYS A 126 -15.00 -10.75 -13.93
C CYS A 126 -14.01 -11.03 -15.07
N MET A 127 -13.32 -9.98 -15.58
CA MET A 127 -12.23 -10.13 -16.55
C MET A 127 -11.08 -11.03 -16.06
N LEU A 128 -10.91 -11.19 -14.75
CA LEU A 128 -9.91 -12.06 -14.16
C LEU A 128 -10.34 -13.54 -14.08
N ASN A 129 -11.56 -13.85 -14.47
CA ASN A 129 -12.11 -15.21 -14.47
C ASN A 129 -12.34 -15.77 -15.90
N ARG A 130 -11.78 -15.13 -16.94
CA ARG A 130 -11.96 -15.53 -18.36
C ARG A 130 -11.29 -16.84 -18.71
N ALA A 131 -10.20 -17.16 -18.06
CA ALA A 131 -9.53 -18.46 -18.19
C ALA A 131 -9.64 -19.24 -16.88
N ARG A 132 -9.69 -20.57 -17.00
CA ARG A 132 -9.65 -21.44 -15.82
C ARG A 132 -8.36 -21.18 -15.03
N GLN A 133 -8.49 -20.88 -13.73
CA GLN A 133 -7.37 -20.60 -12.82
C GLN A 133 -6.56 -19.35 -13.16
N GLN A 134 -7.09 -18.39 -13.90
CA GLN A 134 -6.43 -17.12 -14.13
C GLN A 134 -6.24 -16.37 -12.81
N ALA A 135 -7.31 -16.14 -12.05
CA ALA A 135 -7.23 -15.62 -10.70
C ALA A 135 -7.74 -16.64 -9.68
N VAL A 136 -6.88 -17.05 -8.77
CA VAL A 136 -7.23 -17.89 -7.62
C VAL A 136 -7.50 -16.98 -6.44
N TRP A 137 -8.77 -16.73 -6.16
CA TRP A 137 -9.20 -15.90 -5.05
C TRP A 137 -9.09 -16.65 -3.73
N SER A 138 -8.37 -16.09 -2.78
CA SER A 138 -8.07 -16.72 -1.48
C SER A 138 -8.50 -15.80 -0.35
N GLU A 139 -9.49 -16.22 0.40
CA GLU A 139 -9.98 -15.48 1.55
C GLU A 139 -8.96 -15.53 2.69
N ILE A 140 -8.74 -14.38 3.33
CA ILE A 140 -7.94 -14.23 4.54
C ILE A 140 -8.81 -13.75 5.69
N VAL A 141 -8.47 -14.16 6.90
CA VAL A 141 -9.16 -13.74 8.12
C VAL A 141 -8.23 -12.85 8.94
N PRO A 142 -8.61 -11.59 9.24
CA PRO A 142 -7.80 -10.73 10.10
C PRO A 142 -7.44 -11.41 11.43
N GLY A 143 -6.22 -11.24 11.88
CA GLY A 143 -5.65 -11.89 13.07
C GLY A 143 -5.22 -13.35 12.88
N LYS A 144 -5.39 -13.92 11.68
CA LYS A 144 -4.89 -15.27 11.38
C LYS A 144 -3.74 -15.21 10.38
N GLN A 145 -2.67 -15.91 10.70
CA GLN A 145 -1.52 -16.04 9.80
C GLN A 145 -1.82 -17.05 8.68
N PHE A 146 -1.36 -16.75 7.47
CA PHE A 146 -1.47 -17.61 6.28
C PHE A 146 -0.18 -17.61 5.47
N SER A 147 0.02 -18.66 4.65
CA SER A 147 1.14 -18.75 3.70
C SER A 147 0.82 -18.00 2.41
N LEU A 148 1.82 -17.34 1.83
CA LEU A 148 1.72 -16.84 0.46
C LEU A 148 2.07 -17.98 -0.52
N LEU A 149 1.07 -18.45 -1.26
CA LEU A 149 1.19 -19.49 -2.26
C LEU A 149 1.04 -18.90 -3.66
N SER A 150 1.70 -19.48 -4.67
CA SER A 150 1.43 -19.18 -6.07
C SER A 150 0.00 -19.62 -6.46
N ALA A 151 -0.43 -19.31 -7.69
CA ALA A 151 -1.72 -19.80 -8.21
C ALA A 151 -1.77 -21.34 -8.24
N GLU A 152 -0.64 -21.99 -8.51
CA GLU A 152 -0.47 -23.45 -8.55
C GLU A 152 -0.35 -24.08 -7.17
N GLY A 153 -0.27 -23.28 -6.10
CA GLY A 153 -0.18 -23.75 -4.72
C GLY A 153 1.26 -23.93 -4.18
N THR A 154 2.28 -23.47 -4.91
CA THR A 154 3.67 -23.52 -4.45
C THR A 154 3.87 -22.53 -3.29
N ASP A 155 4.40 -22.98 -2.17
CA ASP A 155 4.71 -22.14 -1.00
C ASP A 155 5.93 -21.25 -1.30
N SER A 156 5.80 -19.96 -1.01
CA SER A 156 6.84 -18.96 -1.21
C SER A 156 7.80 -18.82 -0.01
N ASP A 157 7.64 -19.61 1.05
CA ASP A 157 8.32 -19.41 2.35
C ASP A 157 8.05 -18.01 2.99
N LEU A 158 7.00 -17.33 2.56
CA LEU A 158 6.51 -16.09 3.16
C LEU A 158 5.18 -16.34 3.88
N ARG A 159 5.07 -15.78 5.07
CA ARG A 159 3.82 -15.75 5.86
C ARG A 159 3.28 -14.33 5.92
N CYS A 160 1.97 -14.22 5.97
CA CYS A 160 1.29 -12.94 6.13
C CYS A 160 0.23 -13.05 7.22
N GLU A 161 0.07 -12.00 8.00
CA GLU A 161 -1.04 -11.79 8.94
C GLU A 161 -1.66 -10.43 8.64
N ALA A 162 -2.98 -10.38 8.50
CA ALA A 162 -3.71 -9.13 8.31
C ALA A 162 -4.21 -8.62 9.66
N LEU A 163 -4.03 -7.32 9.93
CA LEU A 163 -4.51 -6.64 11.13
C LEU A 163 -5.59 -5.64 10.74
N THR A 164 -6.69 -5.57 11.47
CA THR A 164 -7.69 -4.53 11.29
C THR A 164 -7.12 -3.16 11.67
N LEU A 165 -7.21 -2.18 10.76
CA LEU A 165 -6.79 -0.79 11.00
C LEU A 165 -7.97 0.18 11.00
N GLY A 166 -8.93 -0.02 10.11
CA GLY A 166 -10.07 0.86 9.95
C GLY A 166 -11.35 0.09 9.60
N THR A 167 -12.48 0.78 9.74
CA THR A 167 -13.81 0.19 9.56
C THR A 167 -14.59 0.79 8.40
N ARG A 168 -13.95 1.71 7.65
CA ARG A 168 -14.59 2.47 6.58
C ARG A 168 -14.28 1.87 5.22
N TYR A 169 -15.32 1.57 4.47
CA TYR A 169 -15.23 1.15 3.07
C TYR A 169 -15.12 2.36 2.13
N PRO A 170 -14.57 2.18 0.90
CA PRO A 170 -14.47 3.24 -0.09
C PRO A 170 -15.82 3.88 -0.44
N ALA A 171 -15.80 5.17 -0.79
CA ALA A 171 -17.01 5.94 -1.08
C ALA A 171 -17.83 5.42 -2.28
N TYR A 172 -17.22 4.63 -3.18
CA TYR A 172 -17.95 4.01 -4.30
C TYR A 172 -18.79 2.79 -3.86
N VAL A 173 -18.58 2.28 -2.64
CA VAL A 173 -19.43 1.24 -2.05
C VAL A 173 -20.62 1.92 -1.38
N PRO A 174 -21.85 1.70 -1.88
CA PRO A 174 -23.05 2.33 -1.30
C PRO A 174 -23.19 1.99 0.19
N GLN A 175 -23.65 2.94 0.99
CA GLN A 175 -23.76 2.79 2.44
C GLN A 175 -24.59 1.57 2.86
N GLU A 176 -25.66 1.28 2.13
CA GLU A 176 -26.51 0.08 2.36
C GLU A 176 -25.72 -1.21 2.15
N ARG A 177 -24.83 -1.23 1.15
CA ARG A 177 -23.94 -2.38 0.89
C ARG A 177 -22.86 -2.49 1.95
N ALA A 178 -22.23 -1.38 2.29
CA ALA A 178 -21.21 -1.34 3.34
C ALA A 178 -21.73 -1.85 4.69
N ALA A 179 -23.00 -1.57 5.03
CA ALA A 179 -23.63 -2.05 6.24
C ALA A 179 -23.78 -3.60 6.31
N ALA A 180 -23.75 -4.28 5.17
CA ALA A 180 -23.80 -5.74 5.07
C ALA A 180 -22.42 -6.42 5.04
N LEU A 181 -21.33 -5.65 5.14
CA LEU A 181 -19.94 -6.10 5.15
C LEU A 181 -19.39 -6.08 6.57
N ALA A 182 -18.33 -6.87 6.83
CA ALA A 182 -17.67 -6.88 8.14
C ALA A 182 -16.79 -5.63 8.32
N PRO A 183 -17.09 -4.73 9.29
CA PRO A 183 -16.31 -3.51 9.44
C PRO A 183 -14.81 -3.76 9.70
N SER A 184 -14.46 -4.84 10.38
CA SER A 184 -13.07 -5.23 10.66
C SER A 184 -12.26 -5.63 9.43
N GLU A 185 -12.88 -5.74 8.26
CA GLU A 185 -12.25 -6.12 7.00
C GLU A 185 -12.06 -4.96 6.02
N ALA A 186 -12.50 -3.75 6.38
CA ALA A 186 -12.52 -2.62 5.47
C ALA A 186 -11.13 -2.08 5.13
N SER A 187 -10.26 -1.93 6.12
CA SER A 187 -8.87 -1.47 5.96
C SER A 187 -7.94 -2.30 6.84
N LEU A 188 -6.92 -2.85 6.22
CA LEU A 188 -6.01 -3.81 6.83
C LEU A 188 -4.56 -3.33 6.79
N GLY A 189 -3.82 -3.63 7.85
CA GLY A 189 -2.38 -3.65 7.85
C GLY A 189 -1.88 -5.08 7.59
N LEU A 190 -0.72 -5.22 6.98
CA LEU A 190 -0.15 -6.52 6.66
C LEU A 190 1.19 -6.70 7.39
N ILE A 191 1.33 -7.79 8.14
CA ILE A 191 2.60 -8.21 8.73
C ILE A 191 3.13 -9.38 7.90
N LEU A 192 4.21 -9.15 7.18
CA LEU A 192 4.89 -10.16 6.36
C LEU A 192 6.04 -10.74 7.17
N GLN A 193 6.21 -12.06 7.14
CA GLN A 193 7.28 -12.75 7.82
C GLN A 193 8.01 -13.70 6.86
N SER A 194 9.32 -13.58 6.81
CA SER A 194 10.19 -14.49 6.06
C SER A 194 10.46 -15.78 6.85
N LYS A 195 10.95 -16.80 6.18
CA LYS A 195 11.42 -18.05 6.79
C LYS A 195 12.50 -17.82 7.87
N SER A 196 13.33 -16.79 7.72
CA SER A 196 14.33 -16.39 8.72
C SER A 196 13.75 -15.69 9.95
N GLY A 197 12.43 -15.49 10.01
CA GLY A 197 11.75 -14.80 11.11
C GLY A 197 11.75 -13.26 11.00
N ARG A 198 12.36 -12.68 9.96
CA ARG A 198 12.33 -11.23 9.74
C ARG A 198 10.93 -10.75 9.36
N ARG A 199 10.53 -9.61 9.90
CA ARG A 199 9.15 -9.10 9.79
C ARG A 199 9.11 -7.71 9.16
N LEU A 200 8.23 -7.54 8.18
CA LEU A 200 7.87 -6.28 7.54
C LEU A 200 6.42 -5.95 7.89
N ALA A 201 6.16 -4.74 8.39
CA ALA A 201 4.81 -4.20 8.49
C ALA A 201 4.52 -3.26 7.31
N PHE A 202 3.38 -3.45 6.64
CA PHE A 202 2.86 -2.59 5.58
C PHE A 202 1.51 -2.02 6.03
N MET A 203 1.48 -0.71 6.32
CA MET A 203 0.37 0.02 6.91
C MET A 203 0.05 1.27 6.07
N PRO A 204 -0.57 1.13 4.88
CA PRO A 204 -0.71 2.24 3.91
C PRO A 204 -1.77 3.26 4.29
N ALA A 205 -2.78 2.85 5.09
CA ALA A 205 -3.85 3.73 5.56
C ALA A 205 -4.18 3.38 7.00
N VAL A 206 -3.88 4.30 7.91
CA VAL A 206 -4.03 4.10 9.37
C VAL A 206 -4.87 5.23 9.96
N PRO A 207 -6.18 5.04 10.13
CA PRO A 207 -7.02 6.07 10.76
C PRO A 207 -6.73 6.24 12.24
N GLN A 208 -6.40 5.13 12.90
CA GLN A 208 -6.10 5.09 14.32
C GLN A 208 -5.15 3.94 14.64
N LEU A 209 -4.23 4.17 15.56
CA LEU A 209 -3.32 3.16 16.06
C LEU A 209 -3.74 2.74 17.47
N ASP A 210 -4.25 1.52 17.62
CA ASP A 210 -4.57 0.95 18.93
C ASP A 210 -3.36 0.22 19.53
N ASP A 211 -3.49 -0.18 20.81
CA ASP A 211 -2.39 -0.83 21.52
C ASP A 211 -2.09 -2.24 21.00
N ALA A 212 -3.08 -2.93 20.45
CA ALA A 212 -2.88 -4.27 19.86
C ALA A 212 -2.04 -4.21 18.59
N VAL A 213 -2.37 -3.28 17.68
CA VAL A 213 -1.57 -3.00 16.48
C VAL A 213 -0.17 -2.52 16.89
N PHE A 214 -0.08 -1.57 17.84
CA PHE A 214 1.21 -1.06 18.31
C PHE A 214 2.13 -2.17 18.80
N LYS A 215 1.63 -3.12 19.58
CA LYS A 215 2.37 -4.27 20.10
C LYS A 215 2.90 -5.17 18.98
N GLN A 216 2.15 -5.33 17.88
CA GLN A 216 2.63 -6.08 16.72
C GLN A 216 3.81 -5.36 16.05
N LEU A 217 3.76 -4.02 15.97
CA LEU A 217 4.83 -3.22 15.38
C LEU A 217 6.15 -3.28 16.17
N GLU A 218 6.11 -3.45 17.49
CA GLU A 218 7.31 -3.58 18.33
C GLU A 218 8.22 -4.74 17.91
N SER A 219 7.66 -5.79 17.30
CA SER A 219 8.38 -6.98 16.87
C SER A 219 8.77 -6.96 15.40
N THR A 220 8.49 -5.89 14.67
CA THR A 220 8.86 -5.77 13.24
C THR A 220 10.30 -5.26 13.05
N ASP A 221 10.91 -5.59 11.92
CA ASP A 221 12.25 -5.12 11.55
C ASP A 221 12.16 -3.87 10.66
N VAL A 222 11.13 -3.80 9.81
CA VAL A 222 10.83 -2.64 8.96
C VAL A 222 9.35 -2.31 9.05
N LEU A 223 9.04 -1.03 9.12
CA LEU A 223 7.69 -0.46 9.13
C LEU A 223 7.54 0.49 7.95
N LEU A 224 6.72 0.10 6.98
CA LEU A 224 6.20 0.97 5.93
C LEU A 224 4.87 1.53 6.42
N PHE A 225 4.84 2.81 6.74
CA PHE A 225 3.72 3.43 7.45
C PHE A 225 3.09 4.56 6.66
N ASP A 226 1.81 4.77 6.88
CA ASP A 226 0.98 5.85 6.37
C ASP A 226 1.64 7.22 6.54
N GLY A 227 2.04 7.83 5.44
CA GLY A 227 2.64 9.15 5.35
C GLY A 227 1.76 10.14 4.61
N THR A 228 0.45 9.89 4.50
CA THR A 228 -0.44 10.61 3.60
C THR A 228 -0.44 12.11 3.88
N PHE A 229 -0.69 12.54 5.10
CA PHE A 229 -0.78 13.95 5.44
C PHE A 229 0.17 14.36 6.56
N TRP A 230 0.75 15.55 6.43
CA TRP A 230 1.55 16.17 7.50
C TRP A 230 0.68 16.60 8.68
N SER A 231 -0.38 17.36 8.41
CA SER A 231 -1.36 17.82 9.41
C SER A 231 -2.78 17.39 9.07
N ASP A 232 -3.67 17.37 10.05
CA ASP A 232 -5.06 16.96 9.85
C ASP A 232 -5.81 17.89 8.88
N ASP A 233 -5.51 19.17 8.92
CA ASP A 233 -6.11 20.22 8.09
C ASP A 233 -5.38 20.50 6.77
N GLU A 234 -4.36 19.72 6.41
CA GLU A 234 -3.48 19.99 5.28
C GLU A 234 -4.25 20.24 3.99
N LEU A 235 -5.17 19.34 3.65
CA LEU A 235 -5.93 19.42 2.41
C LEU A 235 -6.94 20.56 2.43
N THR A 236 -7.67 20.73 3.53
CA THR A 236 -8.65 21.81 3.70
C THR A 236 -8.01 23.19 3.65
N ARG A 237 -6.81 23.34 4.21
CA ARG A 237 -6.03 24.59 4.17
C ARG A 237 -5.56 24.93 2.75
N ILE A 238 -5.13 23.94 1.98
CA ILE A 238 -4.60 24.15 0.61
C ILE A 238 -5.72 24.37 -0.40
N GLN A 239 -6.83 23.66 -0.26
CA GLN A 239 -7.96 23.71 -1.21
C GLN A 239 -9.07 24.67 -0.79
N GLY A 240 -9.09 25.13 0.45
CA GLY A 240 -10.16 25.93 1.02
C GLY A 240 -11.46 25.17 1.33
N CYS A 241 -11.46 23.86 1.08
CA CYS A 241 -12.59 22.94 1.31
C CYS A 241 -12.07 21.50 1.32
N GLY A 242 -12.93 20.54 1.62
CA GLY A 242 -12.62 19.12 1.57
C GLY A 242 -12.67 18.46 2.95
N GLN A 243 -12.09 17.29 3.05
CA GLN A 243 -12.05 16.46 4.26
C GLN A 243 -10.71 16.61 4.98
N THR A 244 -10.72 16.39 6.30
CA THR A 244 -9.50 16.27 7.11
C THR A 244 -8.82 14.91 6.88
N ALA A 245 -7.56 14.78 7.30
CA ALA A 245 -6.83 13.51 7.24
C ALA A 245 -7.60 12.39 7.96
N GLY A 246 -8.10 12.66 9.17
CA GLY A 246 -8.89 11.71 9.97
C GLY A 246 -10.19 11.31 9.28
N GLU A 247 -10.91 12.25 8.67
CA GLU A 247 -12.12 11.96 7.89
C GLU A 247 -11.83 11.11 6.64
N MET A 248 -10.63 11.19 6.09
CA MET A 248 -10.18 10.37 4.97
C MET A 248 -9.61 9.00 5.40
N GLY A 249 -9.50 8.73 6.69
CA GLY A 249 -8.99 7.46 7.21
C GLY A 249 -7.48 7.42 7.39
N HIS A 250 -6.83 8.59 7.57
CA HIS A 250 -5.38 8.70 7.73
C HIS A 250 -5.02 9.43 9.04
N MET A 251 -4.05 8.88 9.76
CA MET A 251 -3.46 9.55 10.92
C MET A 251 -2.43 10.58 10.45
N PRO A 252 -2.58 11.87 10.77
CA PRO A 252 -1.58 12.87 10.38
C PRO A 252 -0.22 12.62 11.05
N ILE A 253 0.86 13.07 10.40
CA ILE A 253 2.23 12.85 10.89
C ILE A 253 2.49 13.72 12.13
N SER A 254 2.25 15.04 12.04
CA SER A 254 2.78 16.06 12.97
C SER A 254 1.86 16.42 14.12
N SER A 255 0.62 15.96 14.16
CA SER A 255 -0.33 16.33 15.25
C SER A 255 0.11 15.80 16.60
N ALA A 256 -0.48 16.33 17.69
CA ALA A 256 -0.19 15.89 19.06
C ALA A 256 -0.43 14.38 19.27
N GLY A 257 -1.42 13.82 18.56
CA GLY A 257 -1.71 12.39 18.50
C GLY A 257 -1.17 11.70 17.24
N GLY A 258 -0.35 12.38 16.44
CA GLY A 258 0.12 11.94 15.14
C GLY A 258 1.11 10.77 15.20
N SER A 259 1.29 10.16 14.03
CA SER A 259 2.11 8.96 13.88
C SER A 259 3.56 9.18 14.29
N PHE A 260 4.14 10.33 13.98
CA PHE A 260 5.52 10.66 14.31
C PHE A 260 5.81 10.56 15.82
N LYS A 261 4.94 11.17 16.63
CA LYS A 261 5.07 11.16 18.09
C LYS A 261 4.69 9.80 18.69
N ARG A 262 3.61 9.18 18.23
CA ARG A 262 3.16 7.89 18.75
C ARG A 262 4.15 6.77 18.52
N LEU A 263 4.78 6.74 17.35
CA LEU A 263 5.73 5.69 16.94
C LEU A 263 7.19 6.02 17.29
N ALA A 264 7.47 7.18 17.90
CA ALA A 264 8.82 7.54 18.37
C ALA A 264 9.38 6.52 19.38
N ARG A 265 8.51 5.91 20.18
CA ARG A 265 8.88 4.89 21.19
C ARG A 265 9.25 3.53 20.61
N LEU A 266 8.96 3.29 19.31
CA LEU A 266 9.41 2.08 18.63
C LEU A 266 10.89 2.21 18.26
N SER A 267 11.74 1.45 18.94
CA SER A 267 13.20 1.48 18.72
C SER A 267 13.68 0.45 17.71
N ARG A 268 12.97 -0.68 17.55
CA ARG A 268 13.41 -1.79 16.71
C ARG A 268 13.23 -1.53 15.22
N PRO A 269 12.03 -1.12 14.71
CA PRO A 269 11.84 -1.07 13.27
C PRO A 269 12.59 0.10 12.63
N ARG A 270 13.20 -0.15 11.46
CA ARG A 270 13.47 0.88 10.47
C ARG A 270 12.12 1.43 10.02
N LYS A 271 11.92 2.76 10.16
CA LYS A 271 10.64 3.42 9.95
C LYS A 271 10.65 4.21 8.66
N ILE A 272 9.69 3.95 7.77
CA ILE A 272 9.62 4.55 6.44
C ILE A 272 8.20 5.03 6.19
N PHE A 273 8.00 6.32 5.93
CA PHE A 273 6.73 6.84 5.45
C PHE A 273 6.51 6.46 3.98
N LEU A 274 5.32 5.96 3.70
CA LEU A 274 4.83 5.54 2.39
C LEU A 274 3.43 6.14 2.18
N HIS A 275 2.83 6.01 1.00
CA HIS A 275 1.48 6.49 0.70
C HIS A 275 1.35 8.01 0.93
N ILE A 276 2.24 8.79 0.32
CA ILE A 276 2.41 10.22 0.60
C ILE A 276 1.56 11.05 -0.35
N ASN A 277 0.68 11.90 0.19
CA ASN A 277 -0.15 12.77 -0.64
C ASN A 277 0.68 13.87 -1.33
N ASN A 278 0.26 14.26 -2.52
CA ASN A 278 0.94 15.27 -3.34
C ASN A 278 1.08 16.65 -2.68
N THR A 279 0.24 16.95 -1.67
CA THR A 279 0.31 18.21 -0.92
C THR A 279 1.26 18.16 0.27
N ASN A 280 1.67 16.96 0.70
CA ASN A 280 2.47 16.78 1.89
C ASN A 280 3.86 17.44 1.76
N PRO A 281 4.25 18.33 2.67
CA PRO A 281 5.55 19.03 2.61
C PRO A 281 6.76 18.11 2.74
N ILE A 282 6.61 16.87 3.28
CA ILE A 282 7.74 15.93 3.37
C ILE A 282 8.25 15.45 2.00
N LEU A 283 7.52 15.69 0.91
CA LEU A 283 7.96 15.41 -0.45
C LEU A 283 9.09 16.34 -0.91
N ASP A 284 9.16 17.56 -0.36
CA ASP A 284 10.24 18.50 -0.63
C ASP A 284 11.42 18.22 0.31
N GLU A 285 12.51 17.70 -0.23
CA GLU A 285 13.72 17.34 0.51
C GLU A 285 14.40 18.54 1.18
N SER A 286 14.09 19.77 0.73
CA SER A 286 14.58 21.01 1.32
C SER A 286 13.69 21.55 2.45
N SER A 287 12.50 20.98 2.65
CA SER A 287 11.53 21.46 3.64
C SER A 287 11.98 21.22 5.09
N PRO A 288 11.55 22.05 6.04
CA PRO A 288 11.76 21.78 7.46
C PRO A 288 11.06 20.49 7.93
N GLU A 289 9.94 20.13 7.33
CA GLU A 289 9.17 18.92 7.63
C GLU A 289 9.95 17.65 7.22
N HIS A 290 10.56 17.64 6.04
CA HIS A 290 11.41 16.53 5.60
C HIS A 290 12.61 16.36 6.53
N ARG A 291 13.27 17.48 6.92
CA ARG A 291 14.37 17.43 7.89
C ARG A 291 13.92 16.88 9.24
N ALA A 292 12.78 17.36 9.77
CA ALA A 292 12.25 16.88 11.05
C ALA A 292 11.98 15.36 11.03
N VAL A 293 11.45 14.84 9.92
CA VAL A 293 11.23 13.39 9.71
C VAL A 293 12.55 12.63 9.79
N ARG A 294 13.58 13.08 9.08
CA ARG A 294 14.91 12.45 9.08
C ARG A 294 15.60 12.52 10.43
N ASP A 295 15.58 13.69 11.08
CA ASP A 295 16.17 13.90 12.40
C ASP A 295 15.50 13.03 13.47
N GLY A 296 14.22 12.72 13.28
CA GLY A 296 13.46 11.76 14.11
C GLY A 296 13.71 10.29 13.79
N GLY A 297 14.62 9.97 12.88
CA GLY A 297 15.00 8.60 12.52
C GLY A 297 14.00 7.90 11.60
N TRP A 298 13.24 8.67 10.81
CA TRP A 298 12.37 8.18 9.77
C TRP A 298 12.95 8.43 8.37
N GLU A 299 12.51 7.62 7.44
CA GLU A 299 12.80 7.79 6.02
C GLU A 299 11.51 8.09 5.25
N VAL A 300 11.65 8.71 4.09
CA VAL A 300 10.57 9.01 3.15
C VAL A 300 10.75 8.13 1.94
N ALA A 301 9.85 7.18 1.71
CA ALA A 301 9.96 6.21 0.61
C ALA A 301 10.00 6.89 -0.75
N GLU A 302 10.72 6.29 -1.69
CA GLU A 302 10.77 6.70 -3.09
C GLU A 302 10.52 5.50 -3.99
N ASP A 303 10.00 5.76 -5.19
CA ASP A 303 9.84 4.75 -6.22
C ASP A 303 11.21 4.16 -6.61
N GLY A 304 11.26 2.85 -6.75
CA GLY A 304 12.47 2.12 -7.09
C GLY A 304 13.37 1.73 -5.91
N TRP A 305 13.06 2.13 -4.66
CA TRP A 305 13.80 1.68 -3.50
C TRP A 305 13.72 0.17 -3.31
N GLN A 306 14.83 -0.41 -2.91
CA GLN A 306 14.91 -1.84 -2.59
C GLN A 306 15.79 -2.09 -1.38
N PHE A 307 15.43 -3.11 -0.61
CA PHE A 307 16.22 -3.58 0.53
C PHE A 307 15.91 -5.05 0.84
N GLU A 308 16.75 -5.65 1.68
CA GLU A 308 16.58 -7.03 2.16
C GLU A 308 16.37 -7.07 3.68
N LEU A 309 15.54 -8.06 4.14
CA LEU A 309 15.31 -8.41 5.53
C LEU A 309 15.76 -9.84 5.79
#